data_259d2dc88505f96c324cbb51ff332cf4
#
_entry.id   259d2dc88505f96c324cbb51ff332cf4
#
_cell.length_a   1.000
_cell.length_b   1.000
_cell.length_c   1.000
_cell.angle_alpha   90.00
_cell.angle_beta   90.00
_cell.angle_gamma   90.00
#
_symmetry.space_group_name_H-M   'P 1'
#
loop_
_entity.id
_entity.type
_entity.pdbx_description
1 polymer ?
#
loop_
_entity_poly.entity_id
_entity_poly.type
_entity_poly.pdbx_seq_one_letter_code
_entity_poly.pdbx_strand_id
1 'polypeptide(L)'
;MRRLKTILNSRHVYRTLVWLVAQYIRLVYVTSRKRFDMAEESAPYMQGEQNAIFAFWHGRMLLMPRLCPPKRHMHVMISQHRDGVFISDVMREFSFSTIAGSTSKGGRAALMASLRALKAGDNIAITPDGPRGPAQVAAMGVATAAKLSGKPVLPITFSAGNALRARSWDRFMLACPFSRINFCVGAPIMVDKDMPDEEARQTIEAAMNRQVEQADAAHL
;
A
#
# COMPACT_ATOMS: atom_id res chain seq x y z
N MET A 1 1.71 37.23 -2.28
CA MET A 1 2.03 35.84 -2.69
C MET A 1 3.32 35.25 -2.08
N ARG A 2 4.44 35.99 -1.92
CA ARG A 2 5.69 35.47 -1.28
C ARG A 2 5.49 35.05 0.19
N ARG A 3 4.77 35.81 1.01
CA ARG A 3 4.54 35.49 2.46
C ARG A 3 3.71 34.20 2.66
N LEU A 4 2.71 33.91 1.81
CA LEU A 4 1.95 32.66 1.87
C LEU A 4 2.83 31.44 1.57
N LYS A 5 3.72 31.52 0.57
CA LYS A 5 4.69 30.45 0.26
C LYS A 5 5.67 30.19 1.41
N THR A 6 6.08 31.22 2.13
CA THR A 6 6.98 31.10 3.28
C THR A 6 6.28 30.46 4.49
N ILE A 7 5.01 30.80 4.72
CA ILE A 7 4.20 30.20 5.81
C ILE A 7 3.93 28.72 5.50
N LEU A 8 3.54 28.40 4.27
CA LEU A 8 3.30 27.02 3.83
C LEU A 8 4.57 26.13 3.85
N ASN A 9 5.75 26.74 3.75
CA ASN A 9 7.06 26.07 3.85
C ASN A 9 7.60 26.00 5.28
N SER A 10 6.86 26.50 6.29
CA SER A 10 7.30 26.41 7.68
C SER A 10 7.22 24.94 8.14
N ARG A 11 8.24 24.51 8.91
CA ARG A 11 8.29 23.14 9.49
C ARG A 11 7.04 22.83 10.33
N HIS A 12 6.44 23.83 10.95
CA HIS A 12 5.23 23.66 11.76
C HIS A 12 4.01 23.36 10.89
N VAL A 13 3.78 24.12 9.82
CA VAL A 13 2.68 23.87 8.87
C VAL A 13 2.81 22.49 8.23
N TYR A 14 4.01 22.12 7.81
CA TYR A 14 4.27 20.80 7.27
C TYR A 14 3.89 19.67 8.25
N ARG A 15 4.36 19.76 9.51
CA ARG A 15 4.04 18.76 10.55
C ARG A 15 2.54 18.72 10.87
N THR A 16 1.88 19.89 10.91
CA THR A 16 0.43 19.96 11.09
C THR A 16 -0.31 19.26 9.97
N LEU A 17 0.11 19.44 8.71
CA LEU A 17 -0.50 18.75 7.56
C LEU A 17 -0.31 17.23 7.64
N VAL A 18 0.88 16.76 8.00
CA VAL A 18 1.15 15.33 8.22
C VAL A 18 0.20 14.77 9.28
N TRP A 19 0.10 15.45 10.41
CA TRP A 19 -0.79 15.07 11.51
C TRP A 19 -2.27 15.08 11.07
N LEU A 20 -2.73 16.12 10.36
CA LEU A 20 -4.11 16.21 9.86
C LEU A 20 -4.47 15.06 8.95
N VAL A 21 -3.58 14.67 8.04
CA VAL A 21 -3.81 13.51 7.15
C VAL A 21 -3.90 12.22 7.97
N ALA A 22 -3.03 12.03 8.94
CA ALA A 22 -3.10 10.87 9.83
C ALA A 22 -4.40 10.85 10.65
N GLN A 23 -4.85 12.03 11.18
CA GLN A 23 -6.14 12.11 11.87
C GLN A 23 -7.32 11.86 10.94
N TYR A 24 -7.27 12.32 9.69
CA TYR A 24 -8.30 12.03 8.70
C TYR A 24 -8.44 10.51 8.45
N ILE A 25 -7.33 9.80 8.27
CA ILE A 25 -7.33 8.34 8.11
C ILE A 25 -7.94 7.66 9.36
N ARG A 26 -7.58 8.12 10.57
CA ARG A 26 -8.15 7.61 11.83
C ARG A 26 -9.65 7.89 11.93
N LEU A 27 -10.07 9.12 11.61
CA LEU A 27 -11.47 9.53 11.62
C LEU A 27 -12.32 8.67 10.67
N VAL A 28 -11.91 8.55 9.41
CA VAL A 28 -12.61 7.71 8.43
C VAL A 28 -12.72 6.28 8.94
N TYR A 29 -11.62 5.71 9.44
CA TYR A 29 -11.65 4.34 9.96
C TYR A 29 -12.58 4.16 11.16
N VAL A 30 -12.55 5.07 12.14
CA VAL A 30 -13.35 4.93 13.37
C VAL A 30 -14.84 5.14 13.10
N THR A 31 -15.20 6.12 12.26
CA THR A 31 -16.59 6.49 12.00
C THR A 31 -17.29 5.58 10.98
N SER A 32 -16.54 4.82 10.19
CA SER A 32 -17.10 3.98 9.13
C SER A 32 -17.47 2.57 9.63
N ARG A 33 -18.49 1.97 9.01
CA ARG A 33 -18.82 0.56 9.20
C ARG A 33 -17.85 -0.27 8.34
N LYS A 34 -17.19 -1.24 8.94
CA LYS A 34 -16.17 -2.06 8.29
C LYS A 34 -16.66 -3.47 8.06
N ARG A 35 -16.42 -3.99 6.86
CA ARG A 35 -16.48 -5.41 6.52
C ARG A 35 -15.09 -5.85 6.12
N PHE A 36 -14.74 -7.08 6.48
CA PHE A 36 -13.47 -7.70 6.13
C PHE A 36 -13.76 -8.99 5.36
N ASP A 37 -13.40 -9.00 4.09
CA ASP A 37 -13.46 -10.18 3.22
C ASP A 37 -12.02 -10.69 3.06
N MET A 38 -11.67 -11.75 3.78
CA MET A 38 -10.32 -12.30 3.80
C MET A 38 -10.34 -13.76 3.38
N ALA A 39 -9.44 -14.12 2.47
CA ALA A 39 -9.16 -15.52 2.19
C ALA A 39 -8.63 -16.22 3.44
N GLU A 40 -9.07 -17.43 3.70
CA GLU A 40 -8.70 -18.19 4.90
C GLU A 40 -7.18 -18.37 4.99
N GLU A 41 -6.52 -18.64 3.88
CA GLU A 41 -5.07 -18.84 3.77
C GLU A 41 -4.26 -17.58 4.12
N SER A 42 -4.90 -16.39 4.13
CA SER A 42 -4.24 -15.14 4.51
C SER A 42 -4.15 -14.94 6.02
N ALA A 43 -4.86 -15.72 6.82
CA ALA A 43 -4.95 -15.56 8.27
C ALA A 43 -3.58 -15.53 8.99
N PRO A 44 -2.62 -16.42 8.71
CA PRO A 44 -1.32 -16.41 9.41
C PRO A 44 -0.53 -15.09 9.17
N TYR A 45 -0.69 -14.49 8.00
CA TYR A 45 -0.03 -13.22 7.64
C TYR A 45 -0.72 -12.03 8.31
N MET A 46 -2.05 -12.02 8.30
CA MET A 46 -2.84 -10.97 8.94
C MET A 46 -2.78 -11.01 10.47
N GLN A 47 -2.55 -12.17 11.06
CA GLN A 47 -2.31 -12.35 12.49
C GLN A 47 -0.85 -12.05 12.88
N GLY A 48 0.04 -11.84 11.90
CA GLY A 48 1.46 -11.55 12.10
C GLY A 48 2.27 -12.77 12.54
N GLU A 49 1.81 -13.98 12.26
CA GLU A 49 2.55 -15.22 12.50
C GLU A 49 3.60 -15.46 11.42
N GLN A 50 3.28 -15.08 10.19
CA GLN A 50 4.17 -15.14 9.05
C GLN A 50 4.31 -13.76 8.41
N ASN A 51 5.44 -13.51 7.72
CA ASN A 51 5.68 -12.28 7.00
C ASN A 51 5.46 -12.44 5.49
N ALA A 52 5.04 -11.35 4.85
CA ALA A 52 4.68 -11.32 3.44
C ALA A 52 5.01 -9.97 2.78
N ILE A 53 4.85 -9.93 1.47
CA ILE A 53 4.81 -8.71 0.66
C ILE A 53 3.35 -8.32 0.47
N PHE A 54 2.91 -7.26 1.13
CA PHE A 54 1.57 -6.70 1.00
C PHE A 54 1.52 -5.81 -0.25
N ALA A 55 0.72 -6.17 -1.24
CA ALA A 55 0.61 -5.44 -2.49
C ALA A 55 -0.79 -4.82 -2.65
N PHE A 56 -0.84 -3.54 -2.97
CA PHE A 56 -2.08 -2.80 -3.25
C PHE A 56 -1.83 -1.73 -4.32
N TRP A 57 -2.89 -1.34 -5.01
CA TRP A 57 -2.78 -0.30 -6.03
C TRP A 57 -2.65 1.10 -5.41
N HIS A 58 -1.90 1.98 -6.05
CA HIS A 58 -1.63 3.35 -5.59
C HIS A 58 -2.92 4.11 -5.29
N GLY A 59 -3.93 3.99 -6.15
CA GLY A 59 -5.24 4.60 -5.95
C GLY A 59 -6.03 4.08 -4.74
N ARG A 60 -5.58 3.00 -4.08
CA ARG A 60 -6.23 2.36 -2.92
C ARG A 60 -5.40 2.46 -1.64
N MET A 61 -4.43 3.37 -1.57
CA MET A 61 -3.50 3.40 -0.44
C MET A 61 -4.05 4.04 0.85
N LEU A 62 -5.10 4.88 0.79
CA LEU A 62 -5.53 5.74 1.90
C LEU A 62 -5.71 5.00 3.22
N LEU A 63 -6.41 3.87 3.21
CA LEU A 63 -6.76 3.12 4.43
C LEU A 63 -5.86 1.91 4.69
N MET A 64 -4.85 1.66 3.87
CA MET A 64 -3.91 0.54 4.05
C MET A 64 -3.20 0.55 5.41
N PRO A 65 -2.83 1.70 6.00
CA PRO A 65 -2.24 1.72 7.34
C PRO A 65 -3.14 1.14 8.44
N ARG A 66 -4.44 1.00 8.17
CA ARG A 66 -5.42 0.44 9.12
C ARG A 66 -5.72 -1.04 8.88
N LEU A 67 -5.29 -1.57 7.74
CA LEU A 67 -5.44 -2.99 7.39
C LEU A 67 -4.20 -3.82 7.73
N CYS A 68 -3.01 -3.19 7.72
CA CYS A 68 -1.75 -3.91 7.96
C CYS A 68 -1.67 -4.49 9.38
N PRO A 69 -1.13 -5.73 9.54
CA PRO A 69 -1.08 -6.42 10.82
C PRO A 69 -0.17 -5.70 11.82
N PRO A 70 -0.61 -5.56 13.10
CA PRO A 70 0.12 -4.79 14.10
C PRO A 70 1.32 -5.52 14.73
N LYS A 71 1.39 -6.85 14.64
CA LYS A 71 2.38 -7.66 15.38
C LYS A 71 3.77 -7.69 14.73
N ARG A 72 3.89 -7.40 13.43
CA ARG A 72 5.16 -7.38 12.71
C ARG A 72 5.46 -6.00 12.19
N HIS A 73 6.73 -5.67 12.20
CA HIS A 73 7.16 -4.41 11.63
C HIS A 73 6.87 -4.34 10.13
N MET A 74 6.41 -3.17 9.66
CA MET A 74 6.04 -2.94 8.28
C MET A 74 6.93 -1.88 7.67
N HIS A 75 7.56 -2.20 6.55
CA HIS A 75 8.30 -1.25 5.74
C HIS A 75 7.51 -0.91 4.47
N VAL A 76 7.12 0.34 4.32
CA VAL A 76 6.40 0.81 3.13
C VAL A 76 7.42 1.29 2.09
N MET A 77 7.35 0.74 0.89
CA MET A 77 8.17 1.20 -0.23
C MET A 77 7.59 2.51 -0.77
N ILE A 78 8.41 3.55 -0.81
CA ILE A 78 7.99 4.89 -1.22
C ILE A 78 8.96 5.48 -2.26
N SER A 79 8.43 6.41 -3.07
CA SER A 79 9.25 7.19 -3.99
C SER A 79 10.18 8.18 -3.26
N GLN A 80 11.34 8.48 -3.83
CA GLN A 80 12.28 9.49 -3.31
C GLN A 80 11.86 10.95 -3.62
N HIS A 81 10.74 11.17 -4.31
CA HIS A 81 10.23 12.52 -4.59
C HIS A 81 9.60 13.17 -3.36
N ARG A 82 9.39 14.50 -3.41
CA ARG A 82 8.83 15.26 -2.28
C ARG A 82 7.54 14.68 -1.72
N ASP A 83 6.65 14.21 -2.59
CA ASP A 83 5.38 13.59 -2.19
C ASP A 83 5.62 12.28 -1.42
N GLY A 84 6.63 11.50 -1.81
CA GLY A 84 7.04 10.29 -1.08
C GLY A 84 7.56 10.61 0.32
N VAL A 85 8.32 11.71 0.50
CA VAL A 85 8.77 12.15 1.83
C VAL A 85 7.58 12.50 2.72
N PHE A 86 6.58 13.22 2.18
CA PHE A 86 5.36 13.54 2.92
C PHE A 86 4.61 12.27 3.35
N ILE A 87 4.43 11.32 2.44
CA ILE A 87 3.78 10.03 2.76
C ILE A 87 4.62 9.24 3.78
N SER A 88 5.96 9.29 3.70
CA SER A 88 6.83 8.67 4.71
C SER A 88 6.53 9.19 6.12
N ASP A 89 6.40 10.51 6.26
CA ASP A 89 6.10 11.12 7.55
C ASP A 89 4.69 10.76 8.04
N VAL A 90 3.69 10.66 7.14
CA VAL A 90 2.36 10.15 7.48
C VAL A 90 2.42 8.69 7.93
N MET A 91 3.22 7.84 7.27
CA MET A 91 3.35 6.41 7.65
C MET A 91 3.99 6.24 9.03
N ARG A 92 4.91 7.13 9.42
CA ARG A 92 5.48 7.14 10.78
C ARG A 92 4.44 7.38 11.88
N GLU A 93 3.37 8.15 11.60
CA GLU A 93 2.23 8.33 12.51
C GLU A 93 1.46 7.02 12.79
N PHE A 94 1.69 6.00 11.97
CA PHE A 94 1.16 4.64 12.11
C PHE A 94 2.23 3.63 12.52
N SER A 95 3.40 4.09 12.95
CA SER A 95 4.54 3.25 13.38
C SER A 95 5.15 2.40 12.27
N PHE A 96 5.01 2.82 11.00
CA PHE A 96 5.65 2.15 9.88
C PHE A 96 7.00 2.78 9.56
N SER A 97 7.96 1.95 9.16
CA SER A 97 9.20 2.39 8.51
C SER A 97 9.00 2.54 7.01
N THR A 98 9.93 3.19 6.35
CA THR A 98 9.87 3.36 4.90
C THR A 98 11.19 2.98 4.25
N ILE A 99 11.08 2.37 3.06
CA ILE A 99 12.20 2.09 2.17
C ILE A 99 12.07 3.01 0.98
N ALA A 100 13.05 3.91 0.83
CA ALA A 100 13.04 4.90 -0.25
C ALA A 100 13.62 4.31 -1.54
N GLY A 101 12.85 4.31 -2.63
CA GLY A 101 13.26 3.86 -3.95
C GLY A 101 12.08 3.73 -4.90
N SER A 102 12.37 3.79 -6.20
CA SER A 102 11.37 3.57 -7.24
C SER A 102 12.03 2.87 -8.43
N THR A 103 11.21 2.38 -9.36
CA THR A 103 11.66 1.73 -10.60
C THR A 103 12.64 2.56 -11.43
N SER A 104 12.63 3.90 -11.28
CA SER A 104 13.45 4.82 -12.08
C SER A 104 14.74 5.29 -11.40
N LYS A 105 14.77 5.36 -10.06
CA LYS A 105 15.96 5.75 -9.29
C LYS A 105 16.01 4.99 -7.96
N GLY A 106 17.13 4.32 -7.70
CA GLY A 106 17.32 3.60 -6.44
C GLY A 106 16.54 2.27 -6.33
N GLY A 107 15.91 1.76 -7.40
CA GLY A 107 15.11 0.54 -7.38
C GLY A 107 15.90 -0.69 -6.90
N ARG A 108 17.15 -0.84 -7.35
CA ARG A 108 18.03 -1.92 -6.88
C ARG A 108 18.31 -1.83 -5.37
N ALA A 109 18.61 -0.63 -4.86
CA ALA A 109 18.86 -0.42 -3.44
C ALA A 109 17.60 -0.68 -2.60
N ALA A 110 16.44 -0.23 -3.08
CA ALA A 110 15.14 -0.49 -2.45
C ALA A 110 14.81 -1.99 -2.43
N LEU A 111 15.04 -2.70 -3.54
CA LEU A 111 14.86 -4.15 -3.61
C LEU A 111 15.75 -4.85 -2.59
N MET A 112 17.04 -4.52 -2.53
CA MET A 112 17.98 -5.12 -1.57
C MET A 112 17.60 -4.81 -0.11
N ALA A 113 17.10 -3.60 0.17
CA ALA A 113 16.58 -3.25 1.49
C ALA A 113 15.32 -4.05 1.85
N SER A 114 14.40 -4.22 0.89
CA SER A 114 13.20 -5.04 1.05
C SER A 114 13.52 -6.51 1.32
N LEU A 115 14.48 -7.08 0.59
CA LEU A 115 14.92 -8.47 0.81
C LEU A 115 15.53 -8.66 2.20
N ARG A 116 16.33 -7.68 2.68
CA ARG A 116 16.88 -7.72 4.05
C ARG A 116 15.78 -7.67 5.10
N ALA A 117 14.79 -6.79 4.95
CA ALA A 117 13.67 -6.69 5.87
C ALA A 117 12.83 -7.98 5.89
N LEU A 118 12.49 -8.54 4.72
CA LEU A 118 11.79 -9.82 4.61
C LEU A 118 12.57 -10.98 5.25
N LYS A 119 13.89 -11.00 5.09
CA LYS A 119 14.75 -12.01 5.74
C LYS A 119 14.80 -11.84 7.25
N ALA A 120 14.69 -10.62 7.76
CA ALA A 120 14.62 -10.32 9.20
C ALA A 120 13.25 -10.70 9.82
N GLY A 121 12.26 -11.09 9.00
CA GLY A 121 10.92 -11.44 9.46
C GLY A 121 9.93 -10.28 9.42
N ASP A 122 10.32 -9.11 8.89
CA ASP A 122 9.45 -7.95 8.72
C ASP A 122 8.58 -8.07 7.48
N ASN A 123 7.53 -7.28 7.42
CA ASN A 123 6.65 -7.16 6.26
C ASN A 123 7.10 -6.02 5.34
N ILE A 124 6.79 -6.16 4.05
CA ILE A 124 6.93 -5.09 3.05
C ILE A 124 5.56 -4.71 2.51
N ALA A 125 5.29 -3.43 2.37
CA ALA A 125 4.13 -2.91 1.65
C ALA A 125 4.61 -2.21 0.36
N ILE A 126 3.99 -2.55 -0.76
CA ILE A 126 4.38 -2.06 -2.08
C ILE A 126 3.15 -1.68 -2.91
N THR A 127 3.27 -0.61 -3.71
CA THR A 127 2.33 -0.23 -4.78
C THR A 127 2.98 -0.58 -6.13
N PRO A 128 2.62 -1.73 -6.75
CA PRO A 128 3.31 -2.22 -7.95
C PRO A 128 3.16 -1.32 -9.17
N ASP A 129 2.07 -0.55 -9.28
CA ASP A 129 1.86 0.44 -10.34
C ASP A 129 2.74 1.69 -10.20
N GLY A 130 3.39 1.86 -9.03
CA GLY A 130 4.33 2.94 -8.79
C GLY A 130 3.69 4.34 -8.85
N PRO A 131 4.50 5.42 -8.68
CA PRO A 131 3.96 6.79 -8.56
C PRO A 131 3.58 7.44 -9.91
N ARG A 132 3.83 6.79 -11.02
CA ARG A 132 3.56 7.32 -12.38
C ARG A 132 2.58 6.49 -13.18
N GLY A 133 2.21 5.31 -12.68
CA GLY A 133 1.34 4.38 -13.38
C GLY A 133 1.99 3.71 -14.61
N PRO A 134 1.19 3.16 -15.49
CA PRO A 134 -0.28 3.25 -15.54
C PRO A 134 -1.00 2.57 -14.38
N ALA A 135 -2.21 3.04 -14.05
CA ALA A 135 -3.00 2.49 -12.95
C ALA A 135 -3.30 1.01 -13.15
N GLN A 136 -3.18 0.24 -12.07
CA GLN A 136 -3.52 -1.18 -12.04
C GLN A 136 -2.72 -2.04 -13.04
N VAL A 137 -1.50 -1.62 -13.35
CA VAL A 137 -0.51 -2.39 -14.11
C VAL A 137 0.72 -2.58 -13.24
N ALA A 138 1.04 -3.82 -12.93
CA ALA A 138 2.15 -4.13 -12.04
C ALA A 138 3.50 -3.99 -12.75
N ALA A 139 4.43 -3.27 -12.12
CA ALA A 139 5.84 -3.29 -12.52
C ALA A 139 6.52 -4.58 -12.05
N MET A 140 7.58 -4.97 -12.73
CA MET A 140 8.35 -6.20 -12.47
C MET A 140 8.88 -6.32 -11.03
N GLY A 141 9.06 -5.21 -10.34
CA GLY A 141 9.68 -5.17 -9.01
C GLY A 141 9.02 -6.05 -7.95
N VAL A 142 7.70 -6.18 -7.98
CA VAL A 142 6.96 -7.03 -7.02
C VAL A 142 7.22 -8.51 -7.28
N ALA A 143 7.21 -8.95 -8.53
CA ALA A 143 7.53 -10.32 -8.92
C ALA A 143 8.98 -10.68 -8.56
N THR A 144 9.92 -9.79 -8.87
CA THR A 144 11.33 -9.95 -8.52
C THR A 144 11.53 -10.07 -7.00
N ALA A 145 10.85 -9.23 -6.21
CA ALA A 145 10.93 -9.30 -4.74
C ALA A 145 10.38 -10.63 -4.20
N ALA A 146 9.25 -11.11 -4.74
CA ALA A 146 8.64 -12.38 -4.36
C ALA A 146 9.58 -13.56 -4.68
N LYS A 147 10.09 -13.65 -5.92
CA LYS A 147 11.03 -14.71 -6.34
C LYS A 147 12.29 -14.76 -5.50
N LEU A 148 12.93 -13.61 -5.29
CA LEU A 148 14.21 -13.54 -4.57
C LEU A 148 14.06 -13.75 -3.05
N SER A 149 12.93 -13.36 -2.47
CA SER A 149 12.69 -13.56 -1.04
C SER A 149 12.08 -14.92 -0.70
N GLY A 150 11.42 -15.58 -1.67
CA GLY A 150 10.58 -16.75 -1.43
C GLY A 150 9.38 -16.47 -0.53
N LYS A 151 8.99 -15.19 -0.37
CA LYS A 151 7.83 -14.79 0.42
C LYS A 151 6.62 -14.55 -0.47
N PRO A 152 5.41 -14.89 0.01
CA PRO A 152 4.19 -14.68 -0.76
C PRO A 152 3.89 -13.19 -0.95
N VAL A 153 3.22 -12.89 -2.06
CA VAL A 153 2.54 -11.61 -2.26
C VAL A 153 1.12 -11.75 -1.77
N LEU A 154 0.72 -10.88 -0.87
CA LEU A 154 -0.63 -10.79 -0.33
C LEU A 154 -1.35 -9.61 -0.99
N PRO A 155 -2.27 -9.85 -1.92
CA PRO A 155 -3.04 -8.78 -2.56
C PRO A 155 -4.05 -8.25 -1.56
N ILE A 156 -3.98 -6.95 -1.27
CA ILE A 156 -4.89 -6.27 -0.34
C ILE A 156 -5.52 -5.06 -1.00
N THR A 157 -6.73 -4.73 -0.62
CA THR A 157 -7.41 -3.51 -1.10
C THR A 157 -8.49 -3.07 -0.13
N PHE A 158 -9.04 -1.88 -0.36
CA PHE A 158 -10.30 -1.44 0.22
C PHE A 158 -11.18 -0.78 -0.82
N SER A 159 -12.48 -0.77 -0.55
CA SER A 159 -13.44 0.08 -1.23
C SER A 159 -14.31 0.81 -0.21
N ALA A 160 -14.97 1.88 -0.65
CA ALA A 160 -15.85 2.67 0.20
C ALA A 160 -17.09 3.08 -0.57
N GLY A 161 -18.28 2.87 0.03
CA GLY A 161 -19.57 3.21 -0.57
C GLY A 161 -19.79 4.72 -0.69
N ASN A 162 -19.11 5.53 0.13
CA ASN A 162 -19.06 6.99 0.00
C ASN A 162 -17.61 7.43 -0.09
N ALA A 163 -17.17 7.77 -1.29
CA ALA A 163 -15.81 8.20 -1.58
C ALA A 163 -15.76 9.18 -2.75
N LEU A 164 -14.83 10.12 -2.70
CA LEU A 164 -14.44 10.93 -3.83
C LEU A 164 -13.35 10.22 -4.62
N ARG A 165 -13.45 10.21 -5.94
CA ARG A 165 -12.39 9.70 -6.82
C ARG A 165 -11.69 10.87 -7.49
N ALA A 166 -10.38 10.97 -7.28
CA ALA A 166 -9.57 12.00 -7.91
C ALA A 166 -9.54 11.80 -9.44
N ARG A 167 -9.37 12.89 -10.18
CA ARG A 167 -9.14 12.87 -11.63
C ARG A 167 -7.66 12.66 -11.99
N SER A 168 -6.91 12.01 -11.08
CA SER A 168 -5.51 11.65 -11.27
C SER A 168 -5.37 10.35 -12.07
N TRP A 169 -4.15 10.03 -12.52
CA TRP A 169 -3.84 8.81 -13.27
C TRP A 169 -4.25 7.54 -12.52
N ASP A 170 -4.13 7.53 -11.18
CA ASP A 170 -4.42 6.41 -10.28
C ASP A 170 -5.88 6.37 -9.80
N ARG A 171 -6.70 7.37 -10.13
CA ARG A 171 -8.09 7.52 -9.69
C ARG A 171 -8.20 7.36 -8.16
N PHE A 172 -7.30 8.01 -7.43
CA PHE A 172 -7.17 7.90 -5.98
C PHE A 172 -8.52 7.96 -5.26
N MET A 173 -8.78 6.98 -4.41
CA MET A 173 -10.02 6.88 -3.64
C MET A 173 -9.86 7.59 -2.30
N LEU A 174 -10.52 8.72 -2.13
CA LEU A 174 -10.66 9.44 -0.87
C LEU A 174 -11.97 9.02 -0.19
N ALA A 175 -11.89 8.01 0.68
CA ALA A 175 -13.04 7.54 1.44
C ALA A 175 -13.53 8.62 2.42
N CYS A 176 -14.83 8.87 2.48
CA CYS A 176 -15.43 9.84 3.39
C CYS A 176 -15.71 9.22 4.77
N PRO A 177 -15.72 10.04 5.86
CA PRO A 177 -16.22 9.59 7.16
C PRO A 177 -17.65 9.05 7.07
N PHE A 178 -18.02 8.17 8.01
CA PHE A 178 -19.33 7.53 8.10
C PHE A 178 -19.71 6.67 6.87
N SER A 179 -18.70 6.21 6.13
CA SER A 179 -18.89 5.33 4.96
C SER A 179 -19.09 3.88 5.37
N ARG A 180 -19.47 3.04 4.40
CA ARG A 180 -19.31 1.58 4.47
C ARG A 180 -17.99 1.25 3.77
N ILE A 181 -17.07 0.65 4.51
CA ILE A 181 -15.75 0.28 3.99
C ILE A 181 -15.67 -1.23 3.92
N ASN A 182 -15.32 -1.75 2.76
CA ASN A 182 -14.98 -3.15 2.58
C ASN A 182 -13.46 -3.28 2.41
N PHE A 183 -12.82 -4.02 3.31
CA PHE A 183 -11.43 -4.42 3.21
C PHE A 183 -11.36 -5.84 2.64
N CYS A 184 -10.59 -6.02 1.57
CA CYS A 184 -10.39 -7.32 0.97
C CYS A 184 -8.92 -7.73 1.07
N VAL A 185 -8.70 -8.98 1.45
CA VAL A 185 -7.39 -9.63 1.51
C VAL A 185 -7.48 -10.94 0.73
N GLY A 186 -6.77 -11.02 -0.38
CA GLY A 186 -6.77 -12.21 -1.22
C GLY A 186 -5.87 -13.31 -0.68
N ALA A 187 -5.97 -14.49 -1.28
CA ALA A 187 -5.08 -15.61 -0.99
C ALA A 187 -3.61 -15.24 -1.28
N PRO A 188 -2.66 -15.76 -0.47
CA PRO A 188 -1.23 -15.52 -0.68
C PRO A 188 -0.76 -16.13 -2.01
N ILE A 189 -0.03 -15.37 -2.79
CA ILE A 189 0.51 -15.77 -4.09
C ILE A 189 1.97 -16.16 -3.89
N MET A 190 2.25 -17.44 -3.98
CA MET A 190 3.62 -17.95 -4.04
C MET A 190 4.13 -17.85 -5.47
N VAL A 191 5.30 -17.26 -5.65
CA VAL A 191 5.98 -17.17 -6.94
C VAL A 191 7.13 -18.16 -6.95
N ASP A 192 7.03 -19.15 -7.84
CA ASP A 192 8.11 -20.12 -8.04
C ASP A 192 9.35 -19.44 -8.61
N LYS A 193 10.54 -19.91 -8.20
CA LYS A 193 11.82 -19.38 -8.70
C LYS A 193 12.00 -19.59 -10.19
N ASP A 194 11.45 -20.68 -10.73
CA ASP A 194 11.55 -21.07 -12.13
C ASP A 194 10.41 -20.48 -12.99
N MET A 195 9.38 -19.90 -12.39
CA MET A 195 8.30 -19.22 -13.12
C MET A 195 8.87 -18.07 -13.96
N PRO A 196 8.50 -17.92 -15.24
CA PRO A 196 8.89 -16.76 -16.03
C PRO A 196 8.49 -15.44 -15.35
N ASP A 197 9.35 -14.43 -15.41
CA ASP A 197 9.15 -13.17 -14.68
C ASP A 197 7.86 -12.46 -15.11
N GLU A 198 7.54 -12.49 -16.41
CA GLU A 198 6.32 -11.86 -16.91
C GLU A 198 5.06 -12.62 -16.46
N GLU A 199 5.10 -13.94 -16.38
CA GLU A 199 4.00 -14.76 -15.86
C GLU A 199 3.77 -14.48 -14.38
N ALA A 200 4.84 -14.39 -13.59
CA ALA A 200 4.77 -14.01 -12.18
C ALA A 200 4.13 -12.62 -12.00
N ARG A 201 4.56 -11.65 -12.81
CA ARG A 201 4.02 -10.29 -12.81
C ARG A 201 2.52 -10.28 -13.12
N GLN A 202 2.11 -10.97 -14.20
CA GLN A 202 0.71 -11.04 -14.64
C GLN A 202 -0.17 -11.79 -13.63
N THR A 203 0.33 -12.85 -13.00
CA THR A 203 -0.38 -13.58 -11.94
C THR A 203 -0.69 -12.67 -10.75
N ILE A 204 0.30 -11.88 -10.30
CA ILE A 204 0.12 -10.93 -9.22
C ILE A 204 -0.87 -9.83 -9.63
N GLU A 205 -0.70 -9.24 -10.81
CA GLU A 205 -1.57 -8.20 -11.36
C GLU A 205 -3.03 -8.65 -11.44
N ALA A 206 -3.27 -9.82 -12.02
CA ALA A 206 -4.60 -10.39 -12.15
C ALA A 206 -5.27 -10.63 -10.78
N ALA A 207 -4.52 -11.13 -9.80
CA ALA A 207 -5.04 -11.33 -8.44
C ALA A 207 -5.38 -10.00 -7.76
N MET A 208 -4.53 -8.98 -7.89
CA MET A 208 -4.81 -7.65 -7.33
C MET A 208 -6.03 -6.99 -7.98
N ASN A 209 -6.22 -7.16 -9.30
CA ASN A 209 -7.38 -6.62 -10.00
C ASN A 209 -8.66 -7.32 -9.57
N ARG A 210 -8.66 -8.66 -9.43
CA ARG A 210 -9.80 -9.41 -8.87
C ARG A 210 -10.19 -8.91 -7.48
N GLN A 211 -9.21 -8.60 -6.61
CA GLN A 211 -9.51 -8.05 -5.27
C GLN A 211 -10.20 -6.68 -5.34
N VAL A 212 -9.81 -5.83 -6.29
CA VAL A 212 -10.47 -4.52 -6.49
C VAL A 212 -11.91 -4.71 -6.97
N GLU A 213 -12.13 -5.58 -7.95
CA GLU A 213 -13.46 -5.89 -8.47
C GLU A 213 -14.37 -6.43 -7.36
N GLN A 214 -13.88 -7.39 -6.58
CA GLN A 214 -14.60 -7.95 -5.43
C GLN A 214 -14.93 -6.88 -4.38
N ALA A 215 -13.96 -6.03 -4.04
CA ALA A 215 -14.17 -4.97 -3.07
C ALA A 215 -15.20 -3.95 -3.55
N ASP A 216 -15.16 -3.54 -4.82
CA ASP A 216 -16.08 -2.56 -5.39
C ASP A 216 -17.49 -3.14 -5.54
N ALA A 217 -17.64 -4.43 -5.89
CA ALA A 217 -18.92 -5.10 -6.00
C ALA A 217 -19.73 -5.12 -4.69
N ALA A 218 -19.06 -5.03 -3.53
CA ALA A 218 -19.74 -4.97 -2.23
C ALA A 218 -20.56 -3.69 -2.00
N HIS A 219 -20.49 -2.72 -2.91
CA HIS A 219 -21.22 -1.43 -2.85
C HIS A 219 -22.25 -1.25 -3.96
N LEU A 220 -22.38 -2.22 -4.85
CA LEU A 220 -23.42 -2.28 -5.87
C LEU A 220 -24.68 -2.87 -5.28
#